data_e064060cb9368e9c555228effe0c5fc9
#
_entry.id   e064060cb9368e9c555228effe0c5fc9
#
_cell.length_a   1.000
_cell.length_b   1.000
_cell.length_c   1.000
_cell.angle_alpha   90.00
_cell.angle_beta   90.00
_cell.angle_gamma   90.00
#
_symmetry.space_group_name_H-M   'P 1'
#
loop_
_entity.id
_entity.type
_entity.pdbx_description
1 polymer ?
#
loop_
_entity_poly.entity_id
_entity_poly.type
_entity_poly.pdbx_seq_one_letter_code
_entity_poly.pdbx_strand_id
1 'polypeptide(L)'
;MPAKRVVPCLDVKQGRVVKGVQFQGLRDIGHPVELARRYDADGADELVFLDIAASLEQRGTRESWVREVAHELSIPFTVGGGVAKVEDARSLLRAGADKVVVNLSLIHISEPTRPY
;
A
#
# COMPACT_ATOMS: atom_id res chain seq x y z
N MET A 1 -21.96 19.81 -3.84
CA MET A 1 -22.01 18.51 -4.53
C MET A 1 -20.82 17.65 -4.12
N PRO A 2 -21.03 16.44 -3.61
CA PRO A 2 -19.91 15.59 -3.26
C PRO A 2 -19.15 15.18 -4.51
N ALA A 3 -17.84 15.29 -4.44
CA ALA A 3 -16.98 14.88 -5.53
C ALA A 3 -16.85 13.35 -5.51
N LYS A 4 -16.96 12.76 -6.67
CA LYS A 4 -16.69 11.35 -6.86
C LYS A 4 -15.21 11.19 -7.19
N ARG A 5 -14.60 10.13 -6.64
CA ARG A 5 -13.17 9.90 -6.81
C ARG A 5 -12.91 8.54 -7.43
N VAL A 6 -11.90 8.51 -8.27
CA VAL A 6 -11.40 7.27 -8.83
C VAL A 6 -10.12 6.93 -8.06
N VAL A 7 -10.14 5.80 -7.37
CA VAL A 7 -9.04 5.38 -6.51
C VAL A 7 -8.60 3.97 -6.91
N PRO A 8 -7.63 3.85 -7.83
CA PRO A 8 -7.09 2.55 -8.18
C PRO A 8 -6.42 1.89 -6.98
N CYS A 9 -6.61 0.58 -6.86
CA CYS A 9 -6.01 -0.22 -5.81
C CYS A 9 -5.04 -1.21 -6.45
N LEU A 10 -3.79 -1.16 -6.05
CA LEU A 10 -2.73 -1.96 -6.64
C LEU A 10 -2.18 -2.94 -5.61
N ASP A 11 -2.17 -4.22 -5.93
CA ASP A 11 -1.56 -5.23 -5.08
C ASP A 11 -0.05 -5.26 -5.33
N VAL A 12 0.73 -5.24 -4.26
CA VAL A 12 2.19 -5.26 -4.34
C VAL A 12 2.69 -6.52 -3.64
N LYS A 13 3.60 -7.21 -4.31
CA LYS A 13 4.27 -8.38 -3.75
C LYS A 13 5.75 -8.26 -4.01
N GLN A 14 6.54 -8.27 -2.94
CA GLN A 14 8.00 -8.17 -3.02
C GLN A 14 8.47 -6.97 -3.86
N GLY A 15 7.82 -5.83 -3.67
CA GLY A 15 8.20 -4.59 -4.34
C GLY A 15 7.74 -4.48 -5.79
N ARG A 16 6.88 -5.38 -6.26
CA ARG A 16 6.35 -5.34 -7.63
C ARG A 16 4.83 -5.31 -7.60
N VAL A 17 4.24 -4.56 -8.51
CA VAL A 17 2.79 -4.59 -8.67
C VAL A 17 2.42 -5.88 -9.39
N VAL A 18 1.45 -6.59 -8.82
CA VAL A 18 1.02 -7.86 -9.36
C VAL A 18 -0.46 -7.84 -9.63
N LYS A 19 -0.89 -8.71 -10.52
CA LYS A 19 -2.30 -8.89 -10.86
C LYS A 19 -2.63 -10.37 -10.77
N GLY A 20 -3.75 -10.69 -10.12
CA GLY A 20 -4.25 -12.05 -10.10
C GLY A 20 -4.71 -12.47 -11.49
N VAL A 21 -4.24 -13.62 -11.93
CA VAL A 21 -4.67 -14.22 -13.19
C VAL A 21 -5.32 -15.54 -12.83
N GLN A 22 -6.56 -15.70 -13.24
CA GLN A 22 -7.33 -16.89 -12.91
C GLN A 22 -6.59 -18.17 -13.35
N PHE A 23 -6.41 -19.09 -12.40
CA PHE A 23 -5.72 -20.37 -12.62
C PHE A 23 -4.21 -20.28 -12.88
N GLN A 24 -3.63 -19.10 -12.87
CA GLN A 24 -2.21 -18.95 -13.17
C GLN A 24 -1.40 -18.28 -12.06
N GLY A 25 -2.06 -17.93 -10.96
CA GLY A 25 -1.40 -17.25 -9.88
C GLY A 25 -1.25 -15.76 -10.13
N LEU A 26 -0.20 -15.15 -9.58
CA LEU A 26 0.03 -13.71 -9.68
C LEU A 26 0.95 -13.40 -10.84
N ARG A 27 0.63 -12.35 -11.54
CA ARG A 27 1.44 -11.87 -12.66
C ARG A 27 2.04 -10.51 -12.30
N ASP A 28 3.35 -10.37 -12.47
CA ASP A 28 4.06 -9.11 -12.30
C ASP A 28 3.70 -8.17 -13.45
N ILE A 29 3.20 -6.99 -13.15
CA ILE A 29 2.82 -6.01 -14.16
C ILE A 29 3.63 -4.71 -14.09
N GLY A 30 4.57 -4.61 -13.18
CA GLY A 30 5.47 -3.47 -13.18
C GLY A 30 5.92 -3.02 -11.80
N HIS A 31 6.73 -1.98 -11.81
CA HIS A 31 7.21 -1.34 -10.60
C HIS A 31 6.15 -0.36 -10.08
N PRO A 32 5.98 -0.26 -8.75
CA PRO A 32 4.98 0.67 -8.19
C PRO A 32 5.07 2.10 -8.70
N VAL A 33 6.28 2.62 -8.87
CA VAL A 33 6.48 3.99 -9.35
C VAL A 33 5.95 4.17 -10.77
N GLU A 34 6.19 3.21 -11.65
CA GLU A 34 5.75 3.28 -13.03
C GLU A 34 4.24 3.27 -13.13
N LEU A 35 3.60 2.37 -12.38
CA LEU A 35 2.15 2.28 -12.34
C LEU A 35 1.55 3.55 -11.73
N ALA A 36 2.18 4.06 -10.68
CA ALA A 36 1.73 5.28 -10.03
C ALA A 36 1.74 6.47 -11.00
N ARG A 37 2.82 6.62 -11.74
CA ARG A 37 2.93 7.69 -12.75
C ARG A 37 1.84 7.59 -13.79
N ARG A 38 1.56 6.38 -14.24
CA ARG A 38 0.54 6.14 -15.26
C ARG A 38 -0.83 6.54 -14.77
N TYR A 39 -1.22 6.09 -13.57
CA TYR A 39 -2.53 6.43 -13.03
C TYR A 39 -2.65 7.91 -12.70
N ASP A 40 -1.58 8.53 -12.21
CA ASP A 40 -1.56 9.96 -11.95
C ASP A 40 -1.80 10.73 -13.27
N ALA A 41 -1.09 10.36 -14.32
CA ALA A 41 -1.23 10.98 -15.63
C ALA A 41 -2.63 10.76 -16.22
N ASP A 42 -3.25 9.64 -15.93
CA ASP A 42 -4.58 9.30 -16.41
C ASP A 42 -5.70 9.96 -15.60
N GLY A 43 -5.36 10.71 -14.57
CA GLY A 43 -6.33 11.47 -13.81
C GLY A 43 -6.94 10.80 -12.61
N ALA A 44 -6.29 9.77 -12.06
CA ALA A 44 -6.74 9.18 -10.80
C ALA A 44 -6.68 10.22 -9.68
N ASP A 45 -7.60 10.14 -8.75
CA ASP A 45 -7.68 11.09 -7.64
C ASP A 45 -6.76 10.71 -6.48
N GLU A 46 -6.62 9.42 -6.22
CA GLU A 46 -5.77 8.87 -5.18
C GLU A 46 -5.33 7.48 -5.61
N LEU A 47 -4.32 6.93 -4.95
CA LEU A 47 -3.90 5.55 -5.18
C LEU A 47 -3.86 4.78 -3.86
N VAL A 48 -4.12 3.49 -3.93
CA VAL A 48 -3.96 2.58 -2.78
C VAL A 48 -3.02 1.46 -3.18
N PHE A 49 -1.99 1.24 -2.40
CA PHE A 49 -1.08 0.11 -2.55
C PHE A 49 -1.30 -0.86 -1.40
N LEU A 50 -1.60 -2.11 -1.72
CA LEU A 50 -1.77 -3.16 -0.73
C LEU A 50 -0.63 -4.15 -0.85
N ASP A 51 0.20 -4.25 0.18
CA ASP A 51 1.30 -5.19 0.20
C ASP A 51 0.75 -6.55 0.66
N ILE A 52 0.62 -7.48 -0.27
CA ILE A 52 -0.02 -8.77 -0.01
C ILE A 52 0.96 -9.84 0.46
N ALA A 53 2.24 -9.54 0.48
CA ALA A 53 3.27 -10.48 0.93
C ALA A 53 4.20 -9.84 1.95
N ALA A 54 3.67 -8.90 2.74
CA ALA A 54 4.47 -8.18 3.71
C ALA A 54 5.05 -9.12 4.76
N SER A 55 6.34 -8.98 5.02
CA SER A 55 7.03 -9.69 6.07
C SER A 55 8.06 -8.74 6.67
N LEU A 56 8.61 -9.11 7.81
CA LEU A 56 9.65 -8.30 8.43
C LEU A 56 10.87 -8.16 7.53
N GLU A 57 11.16 -9.18 6.75
CA GLU A 57 12.31 -9.18 5.85
C GLU A 57 12.16 -8.18 4.71
N GLN A 58 10.94 -7.82 4.37
CA GLN A 58 10.67 -6.92 3.26
C GLN A 58 10.39 -5.48 3.68
N ARG A 59 10.57 -5.19 4.95
CA ARG A 59 10.28 -3.85 5.47
C ARG A 59 11.09 -2.77 4.75
N GLY A 60 12.38 -2.99 4.57
CA GLY A 60 13.24 -2.02 3.89
C GLY A 60 12.86 -1.83 2.43
N THR A 61 12.49 -2.91 1.76
CA THR A 61 12.03 -2.85 0.37
C THR A 61 10.77 -2.02 0.26
N ARG A 62 9.83 -2.23 1.18
CA ARG A 62 8.58 -1.47 1.18
C ARG A 62 8.82 0.02 1.39
N GLU A 63 9.63 0.38 2.36
CA GLU A 63 9.96 1.79 2.60
C GLU A 63 10.63 2.42 1.37
N SER A 64 11.47 1.66 0.69
CA SER A 64 12.17 2.14 -0.48
C SER A 64 11.21 2.51 -1.60
N TRP A 65 10.30 1.62 -1.99
CA TRP A 65 9.40 1.95 -3.08
C TRP A 65 8.35 2.99 -2.65
N VAL A 66 8.00 3.04 -1.37
CA VAL A 66 7.10 4.09 -0.89
C VAL A 66 7.74 5.46 -1.03
N ARG A 67 9.03 5.59 -0.71
CA ARG A 67 9.74 6.84 -0.91
C ARG A 67 9.80 7.25 -2.37
N GLU A 68 10.05 6.30 -3.25
CA GLU A 68 10.09 6.58 -4.67
C GLU A 68 8.74 7.05 -5.20
N VAL A 69 7.67 6.39 -4.77
CA VAL A 69 6.31 6.78 -5.15
C VAL A 69 6.00 8.19 -4.64
N ALA A 70 6.34 8.46 -3.38
CA ALA A 70 6.09 9.76 -2.77
C ALA A 70 6.80 10.89 -3.52
N HIS A 71 7.99 10.60 -4.01
CA HIS A 71 8.78 11.59 -4.75
C HIS A 71 8.17 11.91 -6.11
N GLU A 72 7.56 10.93 -6.74
CA GLU A 72 7.07 11.07 -8.12
C GLU A 72 5.60 11.43 -8.24
N LEU A 73 4.80 11.11 -7.25
CA LEU A 73 3.36 11.29 -7.32
C LEU A 73 2.92 12.71 -6.93
N SER A 74 1.94 13.24 -7.66
CA SER A 74 1.31 14.51 -7.29
C SER A 74 -0.02 14.31 -6.57
N ILE A 75 -0.53 13.09 -6.54
CA ILE A 75 -1.79 12.76 -5.86
C ILE A 75 -1.51 11.99 -4.57
N PRO A 76 -2.44 12.02 -3.60
CA PRO A 76 -2.24 11.29 -2.36
C PRO A 76 -2.30 9.78 -2.56
N PHE A 77 -1.59 9.05 -1.71
CA PHE A 77 -1.65 7.60 -1.77
C PHE A 77 -1.64 6.98 -0.38
N THR A 78 -2.24 5.80 -0.31
CA THR A 78 -2.38 5.02 0.90
C THR A 78 -1.60 3.72 0.76
N VAL A 79 -0.96 3.28 1.83
CA VAL A 79 -0.28 1.99 1.87
C VAL A 79 -0.95 1.13 2.94
N GLY A 80 -1.23 -0.11 2.61
CA GLY A 80 -1.82 -1.07 3.53
C GLY A 80 -1.26 -2.47 3.32
N GLY A 81 -1.77 -3.40 4.10
CA GLY A 81 -1.34 -4.80 4.02
C GLY A 81 -0.12 -5.06 4.88
N GLY A 82 -0.22 -6.05 5.77
CA GLY A 82 0.89 -6.47 6.59
C GLY A 82 1.38 -5.47 7.62
N VAL A 83 0.69 -4.36 7.80
CA VAL A 83 1.05 -3.36 8.79
C VAL A 83 0.27 -3.67 10.06
N ALA A 84 0.97 -4.21 11.05
CA ALA A 84 0.35 -4.63 12.32
C ALA A 84 0.76 -3.76 13.51
N LYS A 85 1.79 -2.96 13.36
CA LYS A 85 2.31 -2.12 14.44
C LYS A 85 2.27 -0.66 14.06
N VAL A 86 1.99 0.18 15.04
CA VAL A 86 1.99 1.63 14.86
C VAL A 86 3.35 2.14 14.38
N GLU A 87 4.43 1.53 14.85
CA GLU A 87 5.77 1.92 14.43
C GLU A 87 5.98 1.75 12.93
N ASP A 88 5.50 0.65 12.37
CA ASP A 88 5.60 0.40 10.94
C ASP A 88 4.76 1.42 10.16
N ALA A 89 3.58 1.74 10.67
CA ALA A 89 2.76 2.77 10.05
C ALA A 89 3.47 4.12 10.04
N ARG A 90 4.11 4.48 11.15
CA ARG A 90 4.85 5.75 11.23
C ARG A 90 6.01 5.80 10.26
N SER A 91 6.73 4.68 10.10
CA SER A 91 7.82 4.59 9.13
C SER A 91 7.33 4.84 7.71
N LEU A 92 6.18 4.28 7.36
CA LEU A 92 5.61 4.48 6.04
C LEU A 92 5.11 5.90 5.83
N LEU A 93 4.56 6.53 6.86
CA LEU A 93 4.18 7.94 6.79
C LEU A 93 5.40 8.83 6.59
N ARG A 94 6.50 8.54 7.30
CA ARG A 94 7.75 9.29 7.12
C ARG A 94 8.33 9.07 5.72
N ALA A 95 8.13 7.90 5.16
CA ALA A 95 8.59 7.62 3.80
C ALA A 95 7.78 8.38 2.76
N GLY A 96 6.60 8.90 3.13
CA GLY A 96 5.82 9.77 2.28
C GLY A 96 4.39 9.34 1.99
N ALA A 97 3.95 8.20 2.52
CA ALA A 97 2.55 7.82 2.36
C ALA A 97 1.65 8.82 3.08
N ASP A 98 0.52 9.15 2.47
CA ASP A 98 -0.44 10.07 3.08
C ASP A 98 -1.28 9.40 4.14
N LYS A 99 -1.57 8.12 3.93
CA LYS A 99 -2.34 7.31 4.87
C LYS A 99 -1.77 5.90 4.91
N VAL A 100 -1.91 5.27 6.06
CA VAL A 100 -1.50 3.87 6.24
C VAL A 100 -2.66 3.11 6.88
N VAL A 101 -3.00 1.98 6.30
CA VAL A 101 -4.04 1.11 6.83
C VAL A 101 -3.40 0.04 7.71
N VAL A 102 -3.80 -0.03 8.96
CA VAL A 102 -3.27 -0.98 9.94
C VAL A 102 -4.33 -2.04 10.22
N ASN A 103 -3.93 -3.29 10.15
CA ASN A 103 -4.83 -4.40 10.45
C ASN A 103 -4.82 -4.70 11.95
N LEU A 104 -5.78 -4.12 12.65
CA LEU A 104 -5.87 -4.26 14.10
C LEU A 104 -6.40 -5.62 14.55
N SER A 105 -7.00 -6.38 13.67
CA SER A 105 -7.52 -7.69 14.06
C SER A 105 -6.42 -8.65 14.51
N LEU A 106 -5.21 -8.48 14.00
CA LEU A 106 -4.06 -9.28 14.42
C LEU A 106 -3.61 -8.93 15.83
N ILE A 107 -3.86 -7.72 16.26
CA ILE A 107 -3.49 -7.26 17.60
C ILE A 107 -4.50 -7.77 18.61
N HIS A 108 -5.76 -7.83 18.26
CA HIS A 108 -6.82 -8.25 19.15
C HIS A 108 -6.74 -9.70 19.56
N ILE A 109 -6.10 -10.52 18.78
CA ILE A 109 -5.93 -11.93 19.13
C ILE A 109 -5.20 -12.08 20.45
N SER A 110 -4.28 -11.18 20.76
CA SER A 110 -3.51 -11.24 22.00
C SER A 110 -4.18 -10.52 23.17
N GLU A 111 -5.30 -9.87 22.96
CA GLU A 111 -6.00 -9.12 24.01
C GLU A 111 -7.51 -9.41 24.00
N PRO A 112 -7.88 -10.65 24.27
CA PRO A 112 -9.27 -11.06 24.13
C PRO A 112 -10.23 -10.41 25.10
N THR A 113 -9.74 -9.87 26.18
CA THR A 113 -10.59 -9.29 27.21
C THR A 113 -10.75 -7.79 27.11
N ARG A 114 -10.23 -7.23 26.06
CA ARG A 114 -10.23 -5.79 25.95
C ARG A 114 -11.59 -5.27 25.54
N PRO A 115 -12.24 -4.50 26.38
CA PRO A 115 -13.50 -3.90 26.04
C PRO A 115 -13.25 -2.59 25.30
N TYR A 116 -14.08 -2.31 24.44
CA TYR A 116 -14.12 -0.98 23.90
C TYR A 116 -15.35 -0.64 23.25
#